data_2c36a0bb3111af925806efaee1bfa346
#
_entry.id   2c36a0bb3111af925806efaee1bfa346
#
_cell.length_a   1.000
_cell.length_b   1.000
_cell.length_c   1.000
_cell.angle_alpha   90.00
_cell.angle_beta   90.00
_cell.angle_gamma   90.00
#
_symmetry.space_group_name_H-M   'P 1'
#
loop_
_entity.id
_entity.type
_entity.pdbx_description
1 polymer ?
#
loop_
_entity_poly.entity_id
_entity_poly.type
_entity_poly.pdbx_seq_one_letter_code
_entity_poly.pdbx_strand_id
1 'polypeptide(L)'
;MKCPYCLSAETKVVDKRDSDSSTRRRRECLSCEKRFTTYERIENANVTILKKDGNRESYDRDKVKIGIQKACEKRPVSVEQIDEALDIIETELRSMGSTEIPSKKVGTLIMKMLRKMDKVAYIRFASVYKDFKDVEEFEDELHKLLKK
;
A
#
# COMPACT_ATOMS: atom_id res chain seq x y z
N MET A 1 8.47 16.05 17.63
CA MET A 1 7.29 15.15 17.54
C MET A 1 6.93 14.73 18.96
N LYS A 2 5.66 14.84 19.33
CA LYS A 2 5.21 14.48 20.69
C LYS A 2 5.03 12.97 20.85
N CYS A 3 5.28 12.46 22.04
CA CYS A 3 5.02 11.08 22.41
C CYS A 3 3.51 10.78 22.33
N PRO A 4 3.07 9.71 21.65
CA PRO A 4 1.64 9.38 21.53
C PRO A 4 1.01 8.89 22.85
N TYR A 5 1.83 8.58 23.87
CA TYR A 5 1.34 8.03 25.14
C TYR A 5 1.24 9.08 26.26
N CYS A 6 2.17 10.04 26.30
CA CYS A 6 2.21 11.05 27.40
C CYS A 6 2.32 12.49 26.90
N LEU A 7 2.30 12.70 25.59
CA LEU A 7 2.36 14.00 24.92
C LEU A 7 3.66 14.81 25.17
N SER A 8 4.66 14.26 25.87
CA SER A 8 5.98 14.89 26.02
C SER A 8 6.64 15.09 24.66
N ALA A 9 7.32 16.23 24.49
CA ALA A 9 8.06 16.54 23.26
C ALA A 9 9.45 15.88 23.20
N GLU A 10 9.94 15.40 24.35
CA GLU A 10 11.29 14.87 24.47
C GLU A 10 11.33 13.38 24.09
N THR A 11 11.88 13.11 22.94
CA THR A 11 12.05 11.76 22.41
C THR A 11 13.43 11.60 21.77
N LYS A 12 14.02 10.43 21.92
CA LYS A 12 15.27 10.05 21.21
C LYS A 12 15.00 8.97 20.15
N VAL A 13 15.82 8.92 19.13
CA VAL A 13 15.82 7.82 18.13
C VAL A 13 16.74 6.73 18.63
N VAL A 14 16.20 5.52 18.79
CA VAL A 14 16.96 4.34 19.25
C VAL A 14 17.35 3.39 18.14
N ASP A 15 16.63 3.43 17.00
CA ASP A 15 16.94 2.66 15.79
C ASP A 15 16.47 3.42 14.55
N LYS A 16 17.22 3.35 13.46
CA LYS A 16 16.92 3.96 12.17
C LYS A 16 17.17 2.94 11.06
N ARG A 17 16.22 2.82 10.15
CA ARG A 17 16.37 2.00 8.94
C ARG A 17 15.87 2.78 7.74
N ASP A 18 16.71 2.92 6.75
CA ASP A 18 16.38 3.56 5.48
C ASP A 18 16.02 2.49 4.45
N SER A 19 14.97 2.76 3.68
CA SER A 19 14.61 2.07 2.44
C SER A 19 14.64 3.08 1.29
N ASP A 20 14.52 2.61 0.05
CA ASP A 20 14.61 3.48 -1.13
C ASP A 20 13.59 4.64 -1.14
N SER A 21 12.47 4.49 -0.44
CA SER A 21 11.34 5.45 -0.47
C SER A 21 10.93 5.98 0.90
N SER A 22 11.48 5.45 1.99
CA SER A 22 11.09 5.85 3.35
C SER A 22 12.19 5.64 4.38
N THR A 23 12.12 6.42 5.46
CA THR A 23 12.95 6.24 6.66
C THR A 23 12.07 5.81 7.82
N ARG A 24 12.32 4.61 8.36
CA ARG A 24 11.70 4.11 9.59
C ARG A 24 12.55 4.50 10.79
N ARG A 25 11.97 5.18 11.79
CA ARG A 25 12.65 5.49 13.06
C ARG A 25 11.91 4.87 14.23
N ARG A 26 12.61 4.10 15.04
CA ARG A 26 12.12 3.66 16.35
C ARG A 26 12.52 4.71 17.37
N ARG A 27 11.54 5.30 18.04
CA ARG A 27 11.74 6.35 19.04
C ARG A 27 11.43 5.84 20.43
N GLU A 28 12.08 6.43 21.42
CA GLU A 28 11.81 6.22 22.84
C GLU A 28 11.52 7.59 23.48
N CYS A 29 10.45 7.66 24.25
CA CYS A 29 10.12 8.86 25.02
C CYS A 29 11.02 8.94 26.25
N LEU A 30 11.60 10.13 26.51
CA LEU A 30 12.47 10.32 27.69
C LEU A 30 11.67 10.45 28.99
N SER A 31 10.37 10.79 28.92
CA SER A 31 9.51 10.98 30.10
C SER A 31 8.79 9.69 30.52
N CYS A 32 8.25 8.88 29.60
CA CYS A 32 7.49 7.67 29.93
C CYS A 32 8.14 6.36 29.47
N GLU A 33 9.34 6.44 28.87
CA GLU A 33 10.17 5.32 28.40
C GLU A 33 9.50 4.41 27.34
N LYS A 34 8.26 4.72 26.96
CA LYS A 34 7.55 3.95 25.92
C LYS A 34 8.15 4.19 24.55
N ARG A 35 8.17 3.13 23.75
CA ARG A 35 8.69 3.14 22.39
C ARG A 35 7.58 3.19 21.37
N PHE A 36 7.81 3.97 20.31
CA PHE A 36 6.92 4.06 19.16
C PHE A 36 7.72 4.20 17.88
N THR A 37 7.09 3.88 16.77
CA THR A 37 7.72 3.93 15.45
C THR A 37 7.13 5.07 14.65
N THR A 38 8.00 5.79 13.93
CA THR A 38 7.62 6.82 12.98
C THR A 38 8.21 6.50 11.62
N TYR A 39 7.50 6.93 10.57
CA TYR A 39 7.96 6.83 9.21
C TYR A 39 8.04 8.22 8.59
N GLU A 40 9.16 8.51 7.94
CA GLU A 40 9.28 9.65 7.04
C GLU A 40 9.16 9.11 5.62
N ARG A 41 8.27 9.69 4.84
CA ARG A 41 8.04 9.33 3.44
C ARG A 41 7.96 10.59 2.60
N ILE A 42 8.31 10.45 1.31
CA ILE A 42 8.04 11.51 0.35
C ILE A 42 6.53 11.59 0.17
N GLU A 43 5.94 12.74 0.40
CA GLU A 43 4.52 12.95 0.17
C GLU A 43 4.21 12.98 -1.33
N ASN A 44 3.22 12.18 -1.75
CA ASN A 44 2.75 12.15 -3.13
C ASN A 44 1.71 13.28 -3.36
N ALA A 45 2.07 14.52 -3.03
CA ALA A 45 1.14 15.64 -2.97
C ALA A 45 0.44 16.00 -4.29
N ASN A 46 0.84 15.40 -5.43
CA ASN A 46 0.38 15.84 -6.75
C ASN A 46 -0.18 14.73 -7.65
N VAL A 47 -0.44 13.54 -7.13
CA VAL A 47 -1.04 12.47 -7.94
C VAL A 47 -2.55 12.49 -7.76
N THR A 48 -3.26 12.82 -8.82
CA THR A 48 -4.72 12.77 -8.91
C THR A 48 -5.15 11.47 -9.58
N ILE A 49 -6.10 10.78 -8.97
CA ILE A 49 -6.67 9.56 -9.52
C ILE A 49 -7.95 9.88 -10.27
N LEU A 50 -7.96 9.53 -11.56
CA LEU A 50 -9.14 9.63 -12.41
C LEU A 50 -9.95 8.34 -12.31
N LYS A 51 -11.16 8.42 -11.75
CA LYS A 51 -12.10 7.30 -11.62
C LYS A 51 -12.80 6.97 -12.94
N LYS A 52 -13.42 5.78 -13.00
CA LYS A 52 -14.21 5.34 -14.18
C LYS A 52 -15.38 6.26 -14.52
N ASP A 53 -15.95 6.91 -13.52
CA ASP A 53 -17.07 7.87 -13.63
C ASP A 53 -16.64 9.31 -14.00
N GLY A 54 -15.33 9.53 -14.21
CA GLY A 54 -14.75 10.83 -14.52
C GLY A 54 -14.40 11.68 -13.30
N ASN A 55 -14.74 11.24 -12.09
CA ASN A 55 -14.39 11.97 -10.87
C ASN A 55 -12.87 11.93 -10.61
N ARG A 56 -12.37 13.03 -10.02
CA ARG A 56 -10.98 13.18 -9.63
C ARG A 56 -10.87 13.15 -8.12
N GLU A 57 -9.93 12.36 -7.60
CA GLU A 57 -9.58 12.37 -6.17
C GLU A 57 -8.06 12.31 -6.00
N SER A 58 -7.54 12.88 -4.92
CA SER A 58 -6.14 12.74 -4.58
C SER A 58 -5.80 11.28 -4.28
N TYR A 59 -4.59 10.86 -4.67
CA TYR A 59 -4.09 9.54 -4.27
C TYR A 59 -4.07 9.43 -2.74
N ASP A 60 -4.66 8.36 -2.23
CA ASP A 60 -4.76 8.08 -0.81
C ASP A 60 -4.12 6.71 -0.52
N ARG A 61 -2.92 6.75 0.08
CA ARG A 61 -2.15 5.56 0.45
C ARG A 61 -2.92 4.65 1.39
N ASP A 62 -3.65 5.22 2.35
CA ASP A 62 -4.36 4.43 3.35
C ASP A 62 -5.55 3.68 2.74
N LYS A 63 -6.23 4.27 1.77
CA LYS A 63 -7.26 3.57 0.99
C LYS A 63 -6.67 2.36 0.24
N VAL A 64 -5.52 2.53 -0.41
CA VAL A 64 -4.83 1.44 -1.12
C VAL A 64 -4.38 0.37 -0.13
N LYS A 65 -3.80 0.77 1.00
CA LYS A 65 -3.37 -0.12 2.09
C LYS A 65 -4.51 -0.98 2.60
N ILE A 66 -5.65 -0.36 2.93
CA ILE A 66 -6.85 -1.07 3.39
C ILE A 66 -7.33 -2.09 2.36
N GLY A 67 -7.32 -1.75 1.07
CA GLY A 67 -7.69 -2.66 -0.01
C GLY A 67 -6.78 -3.90 -0.08
N ILE A 68 -5.47 -3.70 0.04
CA ILE A 68 -4.48 -4.78 0.06
C ILE A 68 -4.64 -5.64 1.32
N GLN A 69 -4.79 -5.00 2.50
CA GLN A 69 -4.98 -5.71 3.78
C GLN A 69 -6.20 -6.61 3.77
N LYS A 70 -7.34 -6.14 3.25
CA LYS A 70 -8.56 -6.95 3.10
C LYS A 70 -8.33 -8.18 2.21
N ALA A 71 -7.61 -8.03 1.12
CA ALA A 71 -7.26 -9.14 0.24
C ALA A 71 -6.33 -10.15 0.93
N CYS A 72 -5.41 -9.68 1.76
CA CYS A 72 -4.42 -10.48 2.49
C CYS A 72 -4.94 -11.03 3.83
N GLU A 73 -6.21 -10.81 4.19
CA GLU A 73 -6.77 -11.28 5.46
C GLU A 73 -6.64 -12.79 5.61
N LYS A 74 -6.08 -13.24 6.75
CA LYS A 74 -5.77 -14.65 7.04
C LYS A 74 -4.78 -15.29 6.04
N ARG A 75 -3.95 -14.49 5.38
CA ARG A 75 -2.84 -14.96 4.55
C ARG A 75 -1.51 -14.68 5.25
N PRO A 76 -0.45 -15.47 4.99
CA PRO A 76 0.87 -15.29 5.58
C PRO A 76 1.63 -14.11 4.92
N VAL A 77 1.02 -12.94 4.93
CA VAL A 77 1.57 -11.69 4.41
C VAL A 77 1.68 -10.71 5.57
N SER A 78 2.89 -10.25 5.85
CA SER A 78 3.14 -9.32 6.95
C SER A 78 2.76 -7.88 6.58
N VAL A 79 2.59 -7.04 7.61
CA VAL A 79 2.31 -5.61 7.42
C VAL A 79 3.49 -4.92 6.72
N GLU A 80 4.70 -5.34 7.04
CA GLU A 80 5.94 -4.85 6.42
C GLU A 80 5.96 -5.12 4.91
N GLN A 81 5.59 -6.34 4.49
CA GLN A 81 5.49 -6.69 3.07
C GLN A 81 4.44 -5.85 2.34
N ILE A 82 3.33 -5.53 3.01
CA ILE A 82 2.30 -4.65 2.44
C ILE A 82 2.84 -3.22 2.29
N ASP A 83 3.55 -2.71 3.30
CA ASP A 83 4.14 -1.38 3.25
C ASP A 83 5.23 -1.27 2.15
N GLU A 84 6.06 -2.29 1.98
CA GLU A 84 7.04 -2.37 0.87
C GLU A 84 6.35 -2.37 -0.50
N ALA A 85 5.28 -3.15 -0.64
CA ALA A 85 4.49 -3.16 -1.88
C ALA A 85 3.89 -1.79 -2.21
N LEU A 86 3.40 -1.07 -1.21
CA LEU A 86 2.89 0.29 -1.35
C LEU A 86 4.00 1.26 -1.79
N ASP A 87 5.18 1.17 -1.21
CA ASP A 87 6.32 2.02 -1.57
C ASP A 87 6.73 1.81 -3.04
N ILE A 88 6.72 0.55 -3.51
CA ILE A 88 6.97 0.23 -4.92
C ILE A 88 5.88 0.81 -5.82
N ILE A 89 4.60 0.63 -5.46
CA ILE A 89 3.47 1.18 -6.22
C ILE A 89 3.60 2.70 -6.35
N GLU A 90 3.86 3.39 -5.25
CA GLU A 90 4.03 4.85 -5.24
C GLU A 90 5.22 5.31 -6.09
N THR A 91 6.31 4.57 -6.06
CA THR A 91 7.48 4.84 -6.90
C THR A 91 7.14 4.68 -8.39
N GLU A 92 6.42 3.60 -8.76
CA GLU A 92 5.97 3.40 -10.14
C GLU A 92 4.98 4.52 -10.56
N LEU A 93 4.07 4.95 -9.69
CA LEU A 93 3.15 6.08 -9.98
C LEU A 93 3.92 7.39 -10.22
N ARG A 94 4.90 7.70 -9.39
CA ARG A 94 5.76 8.90 -9.56
C ARG A 94 6.55 8.85 -10.86
N SER A 95 7.09 7.69 -11.21
CA SER A 95 7.89 7.51 -12.42
C SER A 95 7.11 7.74 -13.73
N MET A 96 5.78 7.67 -13.67
CA MET A 96 4.94 7.96 -14.85
C MET A 96 4.96 9.43 -15.28
N GLY A 97 5.44 10.33 -14.42
CA GLY A 97 5.56 11.76 -14.72
C GLY A 97 4.22 12.47 -14.98
N SER A 98 3.09 11.81 -14.76
CA SER A 98 1.76 12.37 -14.96
C SER A 98 1.13 12.75 -13.62
N THR A 99 0.50 13.91 -13.59
CA THR A 99 -0.27 14.39 -12.42
C THR A 99 -1.65 13.74 -12.33
N GLU A 100 -2.18 13.21 -13.45
CA GLU A 100 -3.46 12.49 -13.50
C GLU A 100 -3.23 11.04 -13.92
N ILE A 101 -3.63 10.09 -13.07
CA ILE A 101 -3.45 8.66 -13.31
C ILE A 101 -4.81 7.95 -13.26
N PRO A 102 -5.18 7.17 -14.27
CA PRO A 102 -6.42 6.38 -14.22
C PRO A 102 -6.41 5.38 -13.06
N SER A 103 -7.52 5.26 -12.33
CA SER A 103 -7.68 4.29 -11.23
C SER A 103 -7.41 2.85 -11.67
N LYS A 104 -7.69 2.53 -12.94
CA LYS A 104 -7.36 1.24 -13.56
C LYS A 104 -5.85 0.93 -13.51
N LYS A 105 -5.00 1.96 -13.65
CA LYS A 105 -3.55 1.79 -13.58
C LYS A 105 -3.09 1.42 -12.18
N VAL A 106 -3.64 2.12 -11.17
CA VAL A 106 -3.35 1.82 -9.76
C VAL A 106 -3.75 0.38 -9.43
N GLY A 107 -4.96 -0.03 -9.79
CA GLY A 107 -5.41 -1.40 -9.57
C GLY A 107 -4.55 -2.45 -10.27
N THR A 108 -4.07 -2.16 -11.49
CA THR A 108 -3.14 -3.06 -12.19
C THR A 108 -1.82 -3.22 -11.43
N LEU A 109 -1.29 -2.13 -10.85
CA LEU A 109 -0.08 -2.18 -10.04
C LEU A 109 -0.30 -3.01 -8.76
N ILE A 110 -1.43 -2.79 -8.06
CA ILE A 110 -1.79 -3.59 -6.89
C ILE A 110 -1.86 -5.07 -7.24
N MET A 111 -2.53 -5.42 -8.32
CA MET A 111 -2.64 -6.81 -8.79
C MET A 111 -1.28 -7.42 -9.13
N LYS A 112 -0.38 -6.66 -9.77
CA LYS A 112 1.00 -7.08 -10.07
C LYS A 112 1.76 -7.43 -8.79
N MET A 113 1.60 -6.63 -7.73
CA MET A 113 2.23 -6.87 -6.43
C MET A 113 1.61 -8.07 -5.71
N LEU A 114 0.29 -8.12 -5.60
CA LEU A 114 -0.42 -9.24 -4.97
C LEU A 114 -0.10 -10.58 -5.63
N ARG A 115 0.00 -10.63 -6.95
CA ARG A 115 0.37 -11.86 -7.69
C ARG A 115 1.72 -12.42 -7.26
N LYS A 116 2.67 -11.55 -6.89
CA LYS A 116 4.00 -11.94 -6.40
C LYS A 116 3.98 -12.35 -4.93
N MET A 117 3.15 -11.70 -4.12
CA MET A 117 3.08 -11.89 -2.68
C MET A 117 2.27 -13.12 -2.31
N ASP A 118 1.03 -13.21 -2.79
CA ASP A 118 0.10 -14.30 -2.48
C ASP A 118 -0.99 -14.43 -3.56
N LYS A 119 -1.05 -15.60 -4.19
CA LYS A 119 -2.00 -15.86 -5.28
C LYS A 119 -3.46 -15.84 -4.83
N VAL A 120 -3.75 -16.20 -3.57
CA VAL A 120 -5.11 -16.15 -3.03
C VAL A 120 -5.51 -14.71 -2.76
N ALA A 121 -4.62 -13.88 -2.21
CA ALA A 121 -4.88 -12.45 -2.05
C ALA A 121 -5.09 -11.77 -3.41
N TYR A 122 -4.30 -12.15 -4.43
CA TYR A 122 -4.52 -11.68 -5.80
C TYR A 122 -5.94 -11.95 -6.29
N ILE A 123 -6.44 -13.19 -6.19
CA ILE A 123 -7.75 -13.54 -6.74
C ILE A 123 -8.89 -12.88 -5.95
N ARG A 124 -8.75 -12.71 -4.63
CA ARG A 124 -9.68 -11.94 -3.79
C ARG A 124 -9.78 -10.48 -4.23
N PHE A 125 -8.65 -9.84 -4.46
CA PHE A 125 -8.62 -8.47 -4.96
C PHE A 125 -9.21 -8.38 -6.37
N ALA A 126 -8.83 -9.31 -7.25
CA ALA A 126 -9.33 -9.37 -8.61
C ALA A 126 -10.86 -9.55 -8.67
N SER A 127 -11.45 -10.35 -7.77
CA SER A 127 -12.89 -10.60 -7.72
C SER A 127 -13.72 -9.33 -7.49
N VAL A 128 -13.17 -8.35 -6.77
CA VAL A 128 -13.83 -7.06 -6.54
C VAL A 128 -13.43 -6.02 -7.60
N TYR A 129 -12.15 -6.03 -7.99
CA TYR A 129 -11.60 -4.99 -8.84
C TYR A 129 -11.92 -5.18 -10.33
N LYS A 130 -11.90 -6.43 -10.83
CA LYS A 130 -12.09 -6.72 -12.27
C LYS A 130 -13.55 -6.70 -12.73
N ASP A 131 -14.49 -6.77 -11.78
CA ASP A 131 -15.92 -6.73 -12.10
C ASP A 131 -16.29 -7.82 -13.13
N PHE A 132 -16.02 -9.11 -12.78
CA PHE A 132 -16.31 -10.26 -13.62
C PHE A 132 -17.81 -10.38 -13.92
N LYS A 133 -18.17 -10.61 -15.16
CA LYS A 133 -19.56 -10.69 -15.62
C LYS A 133 -20.19 -12.05 -15.29
N ASP A 134 -19.39 -13.11 -15.31
CA ASP A 134 -19.80 -14.48 -15.09
C ASP A 134 -18.70 -15.31 -14.43
N VAL A 135 -19.01 -16.55 -14.12
CA VAL A 135 -18.10 -17.50 -13.46
C VAL A 135 -16.98 -17.95 -14.41
N GLU A 136 -17.25 -17.99 -15.70
CA GLU A 136 -16.31 -18.39 -16.74
C GLU A 136 -15.15 -17.39 -16.85
N GLU A 137 -15.43 -16.08 -16.83
CA GLU A 137 -14.37 -15.05 -16.79
C GLU A 137 -13.50 -15.17 -15.53
N PHE A 138 -14.10 -15.53 -14.40
CA PHE A 138 -13.37 -15.75 -13.15
C PHE A 138 -12.51 -17.03 -13.22
N GLU A 139 -13.01 -18.12 -13.80
CA GLU A 139 -12.27 -19.37 -14.02
C GLU A 139 -11.07 -19.14 -14.94
N ASP A 140 -11.24 -18.40 -16.03
CA ASP A 140 -10.15 -18.00 -16.92
C ASP A 140 -9.04 -17.25 -16.19
N GLU A 141 -9.40 -16.37 -15.25
CA GLU A 141 -8.42 -15.64 -14.45
C GLU A 141 -7.67 -16.56 -13.50
N LEU A 142 -8.34 -17.53 -12.89
CA LEU A 142 -7.71 -18.60 -12.09
C LEU A 142 -6.72 -19.41 -12.92
N HIS A 143 -7.13 -19.83 -14.12
CA HIS A 143 -6.25 -20.58 -15.02
C HIS A 143 -5.00 -19.79 -15.43
N LYS A 144 -5.12 -18.47 -15.70
CA LYS A 144 -3.98 -17.59 -15.98
C LYS A 144 -3.03 -17.44 -14.77
N LEU A 145 -3.58 -17.53 -13.57
CA LEU A 145 -2.80 -17.44 -12.34
C LEU A 145 -2.04 -18.74 -12.03
N LEU A 146 -2.58 -19.89 -12.43
CA LEU A 146 -1.99 -21.21 -12.23
C LEU A 146 -0.94 -21.56 -13.29
N LYS A 147 -1.11 -21.08 -14.52
CA LYS A 147 -0.09 -21.21 -15.57
C LYS A 147 1.11 -20.33 -15.19
N LYS A 148 2.27 -20.96 -15.03
CA LYS A 148 3.54 -20.27 -14.80
C LYS A 148 4.02 -19.56 -16.06
#